data_db5f6f95dd8631ebf01855aeecc8f68a
#
_entry.id   db5f6f95dd8631ebf01855aeecc8f68a
#
_cell.length_a   1.000
_cell.length_b   1.000
_cell.length_c   1.000
_cell.angle_alpha   90.00
_cell.angle_beta   90.00
_cell.angle_gamma   90.00
#
_symmetry.space_group_name_H-M   'P 1'
#
loop_
_entity.id
_entity.type
_entity.pdbx_description
1 polymer ?
#
loop_
_entity_poly.entity_id
_entity_poly.type
_entity_poly.pdbx_seq_one_letter_code
_entity_poly.pdbx_strand_id
1 'polypeptide(L)'
;MDFEWDDGNTAKCAKHGLKRHEIEYALAHTARVAADPAHSQTEQRFFAVGLTEAGRPVFVAYCWRGPRVRPISARYMHRREATRYGIETEDRPRDDN
;
A
#
# COMPACT_ATOMS: atom_id res chain seq x y z
N MET A 1 -10.21 -7.13 8.95
CA MET A 1 -9.61 -7.50 7.64
C MET A 1 -8.48 -8.48 7.90
N ASP A 2 -8.52 -9.61 7.22
CA ASP A 2 -7.51 -10.64 7.40
C ASP A 2 -6.46 -10.56 6.31
N PHE A 3 -5.22 -10.80 6.68
CA PHE A 3 -4.10 -10.73 5.75
C PHE A 3 -3.41 -12.08 5.66
N GLU A 4 -2.86 -12.36 4.48
CA GLU A 4 -2.07 -13.56 4.26
C GLU A 4 -0.61 -13.16 4.06
N TRP A 5 0.25 -13.65 4.95
CA TRP A 5 1.68 -13.40 4.90
C TRP A 5 2.44 -14.70 4.91
N ASP A 6 3.52 -14.74 4.15
CA ASP A 6 4.50 -15.80 4.22
C ASP A 6 5.88 -15.17 3.98
N ASP A 7 6.91 -15.98 3.92
CA ASP A 7 8.26 -15.45 3.75
C ASP A 7 8.42 -14.71 2.43
N GLY A 8 7.75 -15.21 1.40
CA GLY A 8 7.89 -14.61 0.08
C GLY A 8 7.35 -13.20 0.00
N ASN A 9 6.10 -12.98 0.39
CA ASN A 9 5.55 -11.65 0.28
C ASN A 9 6.05 -10.73 1.39
N THR A 10 6.42 -11.27 2.54
CA THR A 10 7.04 -10.46 3.59
C THR A 10 8.35 -9.85 3.08
N ALA A 11 9.17 -10.65 2.43
CA ALA A 11 10.45 -10.17 1.93
C ALA A 11 10.26 -9.12 0.83
N LYS A 12 9.33 -9.35 -0.06
CA LYS A 12 9.07 -8.40 -1.14
C LYS A 12 8.56 -7.06 -0.61
N CYS A 13 7.67 -7.10 0.36
CA CYS A 13 7.12 -5.87 0.92
C CYS A 13 8.17 -5.15 1.76
N ALA A 14 9.09 -5.87 2.38
CA ALA A 14 10.14 -5.26 3.19
C ALA A 14 11.28 -4.67 2.35
N LYS A 15 11.29 -4.96 1.06
CA LYS A 15 12.38 -4.53 0.19
C LYS A 15 12.60 -3.03 0.21
N HIS A 16 11.55 -2.27 0.37
CA HIS A 16 11.62 -0.81 0.42
C HIS A 16 11.39 -0.26 1.82
N GLY A 17 11.59 -1.09 2.82
CA GLY A 17 11.58 -0.64 4.21
C GLY A 17 10.25 -0.70 4.93
N LEU A 18 9.22 -1.23 4.29
CA LEU A 18 7.90 -1.30 4.92
C LEU A 18 7.75 -2.56 5.75
N LYS A 19 7.13 -2.41 6.90
CA LYS A 19 6.84 -3.52 7.80
C LYS A 19 5.38 -3.95 7.62
N ARG A 20 5.08 -5.18 8.04
CA ARG A 20 3.73 -5.72 7.90
C ARG A 20 2.68 -4.80 8.50
N HIS A 21 2.90 -4.33 9.72
CA HIS A 21 1.88 -3.52 10.39
C HIS A 21 1.64 -2.20 9.68
N GLU A 22 2.64 -1.65 9.02
CA GLU A 22 2.47 -0.42 8.26
C GLU A 22 1.54 -0.64 7.07
N ILE A 23 1.73 -1.76 6.39
CA ILE A 23 0.91 -2.11 5.23
C ILE A 23 -0.50 -2.43 5.67
N GLU A 24 -0.64 -3.21 6.73
CA GLU A 24 -1.96 -3.58 7.24
C GLU A 24 -2.76 -2.35 7.66
N TYR A 25 -2.10 -1.42 8.34
CA TYR A 25 -2.77 -0.19 8.74
C TYR A 25 -3.25 0.58 7.52
N ALA A 26 -2.39 0.77 6.54
CA ALA A 26 -2.75 1.53 5.34
C ALA A 26 -3.92 0.90 4.62
N LEU A 27 -3.91 -0.42 4.44
CA LEU A 27 -4.99 -1.10 3.74
C LEU A 27 -6.29 -1.07 4.52
N ALA A 28 -6.22 -1.18 5.84
CA ALA A 28 -7.42 -1.27 6.67
C ALA A 28 -8.07 0.08 6.95
N HIS A 29 -7.31 1.17 6.91
CA HIS A 29 -7.82 2.44 7.40
C HIS A 29 -7.84 3.57 6.38
N THR A 30 -6.89 3.59 5.45
CA THR A 30 -6.71 4.77 4.62
C THR A 30 -6.75 4.52 3.12
N ALA A 31 -6.78 3.26 2.70
CA ALA A 31 -6.51 2.93 1.32
C ALA A 31 -7.61 3.35 0.37
N ARG A 32 -7.20 3.85 -0.78
CA ARG A 32 -8.02 3.92 -1.97
C ARG A 32 -7.50 2.86 -2.92
N VAL A 33 -8.40 2.09 -3.51
CA VAL A 33 -8.00 0.92 -4.27
C VAL A 33 -8.48 1.01 -5.70
N ALA A 34 -7.76 0.35 -6.59
CA ALA A 34 -8.13 0.23 -7.99
C ALA A 34 -7.62 -1.09 -8.53
N ALA A 35 -8.28 -1.60 -9.55
CA ALA A 35 -7.81 -2.80 -10.22
C ALA A 35 -6.54 -2.48 -11.00
N ASP A 36 -5.69 -3.48 -11.13
CA ASP A 36 -4.45 -3.36 -11.89
C ASP A 36 -4.50 -4.34 -13.05
N PRO A 37 -5.14 -3.97 -14.17
CA PRO A 37 -5.32 -4.90 -15.28
C PRO A 37 -3.99 -5.29 -15.93
N ALA A 38 -2.99 -4.45 -15.85
CA ALA A 38 -1.70 -4.74 -16.48
C ALA A 38 -1.01 -5.93 -15.83
N HIS A 39 -1.33 -6.25 -14.59
CA HIS A 39 -0.69 -7.35 -13.85
C HIS A 39 -1.71 -8.40 -13.40
N SER A 40 -2.81 -8.55 -14.13
CA SER A 40 -3.90 -9.45 -13.74
C SER A 40 -4.06 -10.63 -14.69
N GLN A 41 -2.96 -11.19 -15.19
CA GLN A 41 -3.04 -12.24 -16.22
C GLN A 41 -3.49 -13.58 -15.67
N THR A 42 -2.94 -14.01 -14.55
CA THR A 42 -3.30 -15.29 -13.97
C THR A 42 -4.18 -15.12 -12.73
N GLU A 43 -4.06 -13.97 -12.09
CA GLU A 43 -4.78 -13.69 -10.87
C GLU A 43 -5.06 -12.21 -10.84
N GLN A 44 -6.26 -11.83 -10.54
CA GLN A 44 -6.60 -10.41 -10.53
C GLN A 44 -5.85 -9.68 -9.44
N ARG A 45 -5.18 -8.63 -9.81
CA ARG A 45 -4.40 -7.80 -8.90
C ARG A 45 -5.02 -6.43 -8.76
N PHE A 46 -4.72 -5.83 -7.63
CA PHE A 46 -5.19 -4.51 -7.27
C PHE A 46 -4.02 -3.72 -6.74
N PHE A 47 -4.15 -2.40 -6.74
CA PHE A 47 -3.23 -1.59 -5.96
C PHE A 47 -4.04 -0.68 -5.05
N ALA A 48 -3.38 -0.31 -3.96
CA ALA A 48 -3.95 0.58 -2.97
C ALA A 48 -2.94 1.68 -2.70
N VAL A 49 -3.45 2.88 -2.46
CA VAL A 49 -2.62 3.99 -2.01
C VAL A 49 -3.24 4.50 -0.72
N GLY A 50 -2.42 4.81 0.25
CA GLY A 50 -2.91 5.24 1.53
C GLY A 50 -1.77 5.74 2.41
N LEU A 51 -2.04 5.85 3.70
CA LEU A 51 -1.08 6.36 4.67
C LEU A 51 -0.81 5.31 5.73
N THR A 52 0.43 5.22 6.17
CA THR A 52 0.75 4.45 7.38
C THR A 52 0.22 5.20 8.59
N GLU A 53 0.27 4.56 9.75
CA GLU A 53 -0.15 5.21 10.99
C GLU A 53 0.67 6.47 11.26
N ALA A 54 1.91 6.48 10.82
CA ALA A 54 2.79 7.65 10.97
C ALA A 54 2.54 8.73 9.93
N GLY A 55 1.56 8.52 9.03
CA GLY A 55 1.21 9.55 8.05
C GLY A 55 2.06 9.52 6.79
N ARG A 56 2.80 8.44 6.56
CA ARG A 56 3.64 8.32 5.36
C ARG A 56 2.86 7.67 4.23
N PRO A 57 2.90 8.22 3.02
CA PRO A 57 2.13 7.66 1.91
C PRO A 57 2.80 6.41 1.36
N VAL A 58 1.98 5.41 1.05
CA VAL A 58 2.46 4.11 0.56
C VAL A 58 1.60 3.64 -0.61
N PHE A 59 2.26 2.87 -1.47
CA PHE A 59 1.64 2.19 -2.59
C PHE A 59 1.80 0.69 -2.33
N VAL A 60 0.69 -0.05 -2.40
CA VAL A 60 0.70 -1.48 -2.11
C VAL A 60 0.01 -2.21 -3.25
N ALA A 61 0.69 -3.20 -3.82
CA ALA A 61 0.07 -4.12 -4.76
C ALA A 61 -0.41 -5.34 -3.97
N TYR A 62 -1.62 -5.82 -4.25
CA TYR A 62 -2.15 -6.95 -3.51
C TYR A 62 -3.13 -7.75 -4.37
N CYS A 63 -3.46 -8.94 -3.88
CA CYS A 63 -4.53 -9.76 -4.45
C CYS A 63 -5.33 -10.36 -3.30
N TRP A 64 -6.43 -11.01 -3.66
CA TRP A 64 -7.24 -11.71 -2.67
C TRP A 64 -6.93 -13.19 -2.69
N ARG A 65 -6.92 -13.80 -1.52
CA ARG A 65 -6.84 -15.24 -1.37
C ARG A 65 -8.03 -15.66 -0.53
N GLY A 66 -9.13 -16.00 -1.21
CA GLY A 66 -10.38 -16.17 -0.52
C GLY A 66 -10.77 -14.85 0.15
N PRO A 67 -11.10 -14.85 1.45
CA PRO A 67 -11.47 -13.62 2.16
C PRO A 67 -10.25 -12.84 2.67
N ARG A 68 -9.04 -13.29 2.39
CA ARG A 68 -7.83 -12.68 2.94
C ARG A 68 -7.15 -11.83 1.90
N VAL A 69 -6.60 -10.71 2.33
CA VAL A 69 -5.80 -9.84 1.49
C VAL A 69 -4.37 -10.32 1.52
N ARG A 70 -3.79 -10.54 0.35
CA ARG A 70 -2.38 -10.93 0.25
C ARG A 70 -1.58 -9.78 -0.35
N PRO A 71 -0.87 -9.00 0.45
CA PRO A 71 0.03 -7.99 -0.09
C PRO A 71 1.14 -8.67 -0.90
N ILE A 72 1.49 -8.06 -2.02
CA ILE A 72 2.49 -8.62 -2.93
C ILE A 72 3.76 -7.80 -2.87
N SER A 73 3.63 -6.49 -2.90
CA SER A 73 4.77 -5.59 -2.80
C SER A 73 4.27 -4.24 -2.28
N ALA A 74 5.18 -3.46 -1.75
CA ALA A 74 4.82 -2.16 -1.20
C ALA A 74 6.03 -1.24 -1.26
N ARG A 75 5.76 0.05 -1.38
CA ARG A 75 6.82 1.07 -1.36
C ARG A 75 6.24 2.36 -0.81
N TYR A 76 7.11 3.19 -0.29
CA TYR A 76 6.72 4.54 0.07
C TYR A 76 6.58 5.37 -1.18
N MET A 77 5.68 6.35 -1.15
CA MET A 77 5.52 7.30 -2.24
C MET A 77 6.09 8.66 -1.83
N HIS A 78 6.54 9.41 -2.82
CA HIS A 78 6.85 10.81 -2.59
C HIS A 78 5.55 11.57 -2.39
N ARG A 79 5.63 12.68 -1.67
CA ARG A 79 4.47 13.52 -1.42
C ARG A 79 3.79 13.96 -2.71
N ARG A 80 4.61 14.29 -3.71
CA ARG A 80 4.08 14.71 -5.00
C ARG A 80 3.28 13.59 -5.67
N GLU A 81 3.78 12.37 -5.59
CA GLU A 81 3.08 11.21 -6.12
C GLU A 81 1.77 10.98 -5.37
N ALA A 82 1.83 11.10 -4.05
CA ALA A 82 0.65 10.92 -3.21
C ALA A 82 -0.45 11.93 -3.59
N THR A 83 -0.05 13.16 -3.87
CA THR A 83 -0.99 14.20 -4.27
C THR A 83 -1.71 13.84 -5.56
N ARG A 84 -1.05 13.20 -6.50
CA ARG A 84 -1.71 12.77 -7.74
C ARG A 84 -2.83 11.79 -7.48
N TYR A 85 -2.73 11.01 -6.40
CA TYR A 85 -3.77 10.07 -6.04
C TYR A 85 -4.78 10.67 -5.07
N GLY A 86 -4.67 11.97 -4.79
CA GLY A 86 -5.59 12.63 -3.89
C GLY A 86 -5.34 12.33 -2.42
N ILE A 87 -4.12 11.91 -2.07
CA ILE A 87 -3.77 11.59 -0.70
C ILE A 87 -3.10 12.80 -0.08
N GLU A 88 -3.63 13.26 1.06
CA GLU A 88 -2.99 14.32 1.81
C GLU A 88 -2.15 13.73 2.90
N THR A 89 -0.93 14.20 3.03
CA THR A 89 -0.01 13.65 4.02
C THR A 89 0.04 14.56 5.23
N GLU A 90 0.33 13.93 6.36
CA GLU A 90 0.40 14.63 7.61
C GLU A 90 1.55 15.58 7.71
N ASP A 91 2.62 15.28 7.03
CA ASP A 91 3.81 16.08 7.13
C ASP A 91 3.85 17.15 6.06
N ARG A 92 2.72 17.56 5.59
CA ARG A 92 2.62 18.61 4.68
C ARG A 92 3.27 19.80 5.24
N PRO A 93 4.05 20.29 4.62
CA PRO A 93 4.93 21.22 5.20
C PRO A 93 4.32 22.48 5.50
N ARG A 94 4.54 22.53 6.12
CA ARG A 94 4.32 23.41 6.45
C ARG A 94 4.98 24.18 5.71
N ASP A 95 5.09 24.15 4.94
CA ASP A 95 5.66 24.60 4.21
C ASP A 95 5.61 25.39 3.69
N ASP A 96 5.49 25.49 3.88
CA ASP A 96 5.71 26.18 3.63
C ASP A 96 6.06 26.78 3.45
N ASN A 97 6.28 26.57 3.65
CA ASN A 97 6.79 27.07 3.74
C ASN A 97 7.08 27.41 3.47
#